data_fea16a2a7bad71ce7ca2e97750495c48
#
_entry.id   fea16a2a7bad71ce7ca2e97750495c48
#
_cell.length_a   1.000
_cell.length_b   1.000
_cell.length_c   1.000
_cell.angle_alpha   90.00
_cell.angle_beta   90.00
_cell.angle_gamma   90.00
#
_symmetry.space_group_name_H-M   'P 1'
#
loop_
_entity.id
_entity.type
_entity.pdbx_description
1 polymer ?
#
loop_
_entity_poly.entity_id
_entity_poly.type
_entity_poly.pdbx_seq_one_letter_code
_entity_poly.pdbx_strand_id
1 'polypeptide(L)'
;ATINNNTINQLKCSIIAGAANNQLAEHELGSKLKKKNILYAPDYAINAGGLINVSNELEGYNRDRAFSQAEGIYDTLMEIFYRSEKEDISTNKASDLQAEDRLEKIGELKSFYLPDKKTFKIRNA
;
A
#
# COMPACT_ATOMS: atom_id res chain seq x y z
N ALA A 1 11.85 -9.68 -9.54
CA ALA A 1 10.52 -10.09 -9.08
C ALA A 1 10.36 -11.62 -9.18
N THR A 2 9.87 -12.23 -8.12
CA THR A 2 9.71 -13.69 -8.04
C THR A 2 8.51 -14.16 -8.86
N ILE A 3 7.45 -13.37 -8.91
CA ILE A 3 6.23 -13.65 -9.69
C ILE A 3 6.35 -12.99 -11.04
N ASN A 4 6.53 -13.80 -12.07
CA ASN A 4 6.70 -13.37 -13.47
C ASN A 4 5.98 -14.33 -14.41
N ASN A 5 6.01 -14.07 -15.71
CA ASN A 5 5.31 -14.88 -16.71
C ASN A 5 5.78 -16.35 -16.76
N ASN A 6 7.02 -16.64 -16.32
CA ASN A 6 7.57 -18.00 -16.31
C ASN A 6 7.18 -18.76 -15.03
N THR A 7 7.06 -18.06 -13.89
CA THR A 7 6.83 -18.69 -12.59
C THR A 7 5.36 -18.75 -12.18
N ILE A 8 4.52 -17.82 -12.65
CA ILE A 8 3.11 -17.71 -12.24
C ILE A 8 2.30 -18.99 -12.51
N ASN A 9 2.66 -19.75 -13.54
CA ASN A 9 1.99 -21.01 -13.87
C ASN A 9 2.41 -22.18 -12.99
N GLN A 10 3.51 -22.03 -12.25
CA GLN A 10 4.04 -23.06 -11.34
C GLN A 10 3.52 -22.90 -9.91
N LEU A 11 2.83 -21.79 -9.62
CA LEU A 11 2.28 -21.51 -8.30
C LEU A 11 1.19 -22.52 -7.93
N LYS A 12 1.31 -23.12 -6.74
CA LYS A 12 0.37 -24.09 -6.18
C LYS A 12 -0.22 -23.63 -4.84
N CYS A 13 -0.20 -22.33 -4.58
CA CYS A 13 -0.73 -21.74 -3.36
C CYS A 13 -2.08 -21.06 -3.62
N SER A 14 -2.85 -20.89 -2.56
CA SER A 14 -4.11 -20.11 -2.58
C SER A 14 -3.89 -18.64 -2.18
N ILE A 15 -2.80 -18.34 -1.47
CA ILE A 15 -2.51 -17.03 -0.93
C ILE A 15 -1.03 -16.72 -1.16
N ILE A 16 -0.75 -15.47 -1.55
CA ILE A 16 0.59 -14.90 -1.62
C ILE A 16 0.62 -13.69 -0.71
N ALA A 17 1.43 -13.77 0.35
CA ALA A 17 1.65 -12.71 1.31
C ALA A 17 3.08 -12.81 1.84
N GLY A 18 3.75 -11.69 2.06
CA GLY A 18 5.11 -11.74 2.59
C GLY A 18 5.79 -10.37 2.64
N ALA A 19 7.00 -10.37 3.21
CA ALA A 19 7.78 -9.17 3.46
C ALA A 19 8.64 -8.71 2.27
N ALA A 20 8.75 -9.51 1.20
CA ALA A 20 9.59 -9.17 0.05
C ALA A 20 8.96 -8.05 -0.78
N ASN A 21 9.80 -7.09 -1.20
CA ASN A 21 9.40 -5.99 -2.08
C ASN A 21 9.39 -6.43 -3.55
N ASN A 22 8.59 -5.75 -4.37
CA ASN A 22 8.55 -5.93 -5.83
C ASN A 22 8.32 -7.39 -6.23
N GLN A 23 7.33 -8.03 -5.63
CA GLN A 23 7.02 -9.44 -5.87
C GLN A 23 6.52 -9.68 -7.28
N LEU A 24 5.68 -8.80 -7.83
CA LEU A 24 5.21 -8.85 -9.20
C LEU A 24 6.23 -8.23 -10.15
N ALA A 25 6.60 -8.92 -11.22
CA ALA A 25 7.46 -8.37 -12.27
C ALA A 25 6.74 -7.30 -13.11
N GLU A 26 5.43 -7.47 -13.29
CA GLU A 26 4.56 -6.59 -14.05
C GLU A 26 3.23 -6.45 -13.31
N HIS A 27 2.63 -5.26 -13.36
CA HIS A 27 1.38 -4.96 -12.64
C HIS A 27 0.21 -5.87 -13.09
N GLU A 28 0.17 -6.21 -14.38
CA GLU A 28 -0.86 -7.05 -14.99
C GLU A 28 -0.89 -8.49 -14.44
N LEU A 29 0.20 -8.94 -13.81
CA LEU A 29 0.25 -10.26 -13.18
C LEU A 29 -0.73 -10.39 -12.01
N GLY A 30 -1.08 -9.30 -11.35
CA GLY A 30 -2.15 -9.30 -10.34
C GLY A 30 -3.48 -9.81 -10.88
N SER A 31 -3.85 -9.40 -12.09
CA SER A 31 -5.06 -9.90 -12.77
C SER A 31 -4.96 -11.38 -13.14
N LYS A 32 -3.76 -11.87 -13.47
CA LYS A 32 -3.53 -13.30 -13.73
C LYS A 32 -3.63 -14.11 -12.43
N LEU A 33 -3.14 -13.60 -11.30
CA LEU A 33 -3.30 -14.25 -9.99
C LEU A 33 -4.78 -14.37 -9.60
N LYS A 34 -5.55 -13.29 -9.78
CA LYS A 34 -6.99 -13.30 -9.52
C LYS A 34 -7.71 -14.36 -10.36
N LYS A 35 -7.43 -14.45 -11.67
CA LYS A 35 -7.99 -15.48 -12.56
C LYS A 35 -7.63 -16.91 -12.14
N LYS A 36 -6.53 -17.08 -11.42
CA LYS A 36 -6.10 -18.37 -10.85
C LYS A 36 -6.68 -18.64 -9.46
N ASN A 37 -7.55 -17.77 -8.93
CA ASN A 37 -8.07 -17.80 -7.57
C ASN A 37 -6.96 -17.77 -6.51
N ILE A 38 -5.88 -17.04 -6.77
CA ILE A 38 -4.80 -16.82 -5.82
C ILE A 38 -4.99 -15.41 -5.23
N LEU A 39 -5.25 -15.35 -3.93
CA LEU A 39 -5.32 -14.09 -3.20
C LEU A 39 -3.90 -13.52 -3.04
N TYR A 40 -3.67 -12.34 -3.59
CA TYR A 40 -2.41 -11.63 -3.47
C TYR A 40 -2.56 -10.45 -2.50
N ALA A 41 -1.79 -10.44 -1.42
CA ALA A 41 -1.63 -9.26 -0.59
C ALA A 41 -0.57 -8.36 -1.22
N PRO A 42 -0.91 -7.14 -1.71
CA PRO A 42 0.07 -6.25 -2.32
C PRO A 42 1.24 -6.00 -1.37
N ASP A 43 2.45 -6.24 -1.87
CA ASP A 43 3.66 -6.24 -1.04
C ASP A 43 3.89 -4.90 -0.35
N TYR A 44 3.69 -3.78 -1.04
CA TYR A 44 3.81 -2.44 -0.49
C TYR A 44 2.76 -2.10 0.59
N ALA A 45 1.68 -2.86 0.69
CA ALA A 45 0.70 -2.73 1.77
C ALA A 45 1.06 -3.64 2.95
N ILE A 46 1.28 -4.94 2.71
CA ILE A 46 1.52 -5.91 3.79
C ILE A 46 2.87 -5.73 4.49
N ASN A 47 3.89 -5.23 3.79
CA ASN A 47 5.23 -5.03 4.35
C ASN A 47 5.48 -3.61 4.90
N ALA A 48 4.47 -2.77 4.99
CA ALA A 48 4.59 -1.38 5.43
C ALA A 48 5.08 -1.19 6.88
N GLY A 49 5.07 -2.25 7.69
CA GLY A 49 5.47 -2.18 9.11
C GLY A 49 6.87 -1.60 9.35
N GLY A 50 7.85 -1.93 8.50
CA GLY A 50 9.19 -1.36 8.58
C GLY A 50 9.20 0.16 8.35
N LEU A 51 8.47 0.64 7.34
CA LEU A 51 8.35 2.06 7.04
C LEU A 51 7.61 2.81 8.15
N ILE A 52 6.55 2.23 8.69
CA ILE A 52 5.80 2.76 9.84
C ILE A 52 6.75 2.94 11.02
N ASN A 53 7.58 1.94 11.34
CA ASN A 53 8.53 2.01 12.44
C ASN A 53 9.54 3.16 12.25
N VAL A 54 10.13 3.29 11.05
CA VAL A 54 11.08 4.36 10.73
C VAL A 54 10.41 5.75 10.80
N SER A 55 9.18 5.89 10.30
CA SER A 55 8.47 7.18 10.35
C SER A 55 8.22 7.64 11.78
N ASN A 56 8.03 6.71 12.72
CA ASN A 56 7.87 7.04 14.14
C ASN A 56 9.15 7.63 14.77
N GLU A 57 10.33 7.38 14.20
CA GLU A 57 11.58 7.99 14.68
C GLU A 57 11.63 9.50 14.42
N LEU A 58 11.04 9.96 13.30
CA LEU A 58 11.01 11.37 12.92
C LEU A 58 10.19 12.25 13.89
N GLU A 59 9.19 11.66 14.53
CA GLU A 59 8.29 12.36 15.46
C GLU A 59 8.60 12.07 16.95
N GLY A 60 9.74 11.46 17.22
CA GLY A 60 10.07 10.88 18.52
C GLY A 60 9.44 9.49 18.67
N TYR A 61 10.31 8.48 18.75
CA TYR A 61 9.89 7.08 18.76
C TYR A 61 8.96 6.75 19.92
N ASN A 62 7.81 6.19 19.58
CA ASN A 62 6.86 5.64 20.55
C ASN A 62 6.44 4.24 20.07
N ARG A 63 6.80 3.24 20.88
CA ARG A 63 6.57 1.83 20.56
C ARG A 63 5.09 1.51 20.39
N ASP A 64 4.24 1.97 21.30
CA ASP A 64 2.81 1.62 21.31
C ASP A 64 2.13 2.25 20.09
N ARG A 65 2.51 3.48 19.72
CA ARG A 65 2.05 4.13 18.48
C ARG A 65 2.48 3.34 17.24
N ALA A 66 3.75 2.91 17.17
CA ALA A 66 4.26 2.13 16.04
C ALA A 66 3.52 0.80 15.89
N PHE A 67 3.27 0.09 17.00
CA PHE A 67 2.49 -1.15 16.98
C PHE A 67 1.04 -0.92 16.55
N SER A 68 0.37 0.08 17.11
CA SER A 68 -1.02 0.41 16.72
C SER A 68 -1.14 0.76 15.24
N GLN A 69 -0.17 1.51 14.71
CA GLN A 69 -0.14 1.80 13.26
C GLN A 69 0.12 0.56 12.40
N ALA A 70 0.99 -0.36 12.88
CA ALA A 70 1.24 -1.61 12.17
C ALA A 70 0.03 -2.56 12.19
N GLU A 71 -0.74 -2.59 13.28
CA GLU A 71 -2.02 -3.31 13.36
C GLU A 71 -3.02 -2.82 12.32
N GLY A 72 -3.02 -1.52 11.99
CA GLY A 72 -3.85 -0.93 10.93
C GLY A 72 -3.57 -1.47 9.51
N ILE A 73 -2.45 -2.19 9.31
CA ILE A 73 -2.18 -2.89 8.04
C ILE A 73 -3.26 -3.95 7.76
N TYR A 74 -3.74 -4.62 8.80
CA TYR A 74 -4.81 -5.61 8.66
C TYR A 74 -6.08 -4.98 8.07
N ASP A 75 -6.54 -3.87 8.64
CA ASP A 75 -7.75 -3.18 8.16
C ASP A 75 -7.56 -2.69 6.72
N THR A 76 -6.39 -2.13 6.42
CA THR A 76 -6.03 -1.70 5.06
C THR A 76 -6.11 -2.84 4.05
N LEU A 77 -5.57 -4.02 4.38
CA LEU A 77 -5.63 -5.20 3.51
C LEU A 77 -7.06 -5.72 3.35
N MET A 78 -7.86 -5.73 4.42
CA MET A 78 -9.26 -6.15 4.35
C MET A 78 -10.09 -5.22 3.45
N GLU A 79 -9.86 -3.91 3.50
CA GLU A 79 -10.48 -2.95 2.58
C GLU A 79 -10.08 -3.20 1.12
N ILE A 80 -8.78 -3.46 0.85
CA ILE A 80 -8.27 -3.81 -0.48
C ILE A 80 -8.94 -5.09 -1.01
N PHE A 81 -9.03 -6.13 -0.19
CA PHE A 81 -9.65 -7.40 -0.57
C PHE A 81 -11.13 -7.24 -0.85
N TYR A 82 -11.85 -6.53 0.01
CA TYR A 82 -13.27 -6.23 -0.19
C TYR A 82 -13.52 -5.46 -1.48
N ARG A 83 -12.72 -4.42 -1.75
CA ARG A 83 -12.81 -3.64 -2.99
C ARG A 83 -12.52 -4.49 -4.23
N SER A 84 -11.47 -5.32 -4.17
CA SER A 84 -11.10 -6.24 -5.24
C SER A 84 -12.23 -7.19 -5.60
N GLU A 85 -12.93 -7.73 -4.61
CA GLU A 85 -14.09 -8.60 -4.82
C GLU A 85 -15.28 -7.85 -5.38
N LYS A 86 -15.64 -6.74 -4.76
CA LYS A 86 -16.81 -5.93 -5.12
C LYS A 86 -16.73 -5.37 -6.54
N GLU A 87 -15.55 -4.93 -6.97
CA GLU A 87 -15.33 -4.30 -8.28
C GLU A 87 -14.81 -5.29 -9.33
N ASP A 88 -14.63 -6.55 -8.95
CA ASP A 88 -14.06 -7.63 -9.79
C ASP A 88 -12.70 -7.29 -10.42
N ILE A 89 -11.85 -6.59 -9.66
CA ILE A 89 -10.50 -6.19 -10.06
C ILE A 89 -9.43 -6.94 -9.24
N SER A 90 -8.17 -6.90 -9.68
CA SER A 90 -7.06 -7.48 -8.90
C SER A 90 -6.78 -6.65 -7.64
N THR A 91 -6.21 -7.29 -6.63
CA THR A 91 -5.91 -6.65 -5.33
C THR A 91 -4.91 -5.50 -5.44
N ASN A 92 -3.91 -5.60 -6.31
CA ASN A 92 -2.99 -4.49 -6.58
C ASN A 92 -3.72 -3.30 -7.24
N LYS A 93 -4.62 -3.54 -8.20
CA LYS A 93 -5.44 -2.46 -8.78
C LYS A 93 -6.37 -1.83 -7.74
N ALA A 94 -7.00 -2.64 -6.87
CA ALA A 94 -7.83 -2.14 -5.78
C ALA A 94 -7.03 -1.27 -4.81
N SER A 95 -5.78 -1.67 -4.51
CA SER A 95 -4.87 -0.91 -3.66
C SER A 95 -4.47 0.43 -4.27
N ASP A 96 -4.17 0.47 -5.57
CA ASP A 96 -3.84 1.72 -6.28
C ASP A 96 -5.01 2.71 -6.22
N LEU A 97 -6.22 2.24 -6.55
CA LEU A 97 -7.43 3.06 -6.47
C LEU A 97 -7.71 3.57 -5.04
N GLN A 98 -7.44 2.76 -4.02
CA GLN A 98 -7.58 3.19 -2.63
C GLN A 98 -6.59 4.30 -2.27
N ALA A 99 -5.35 4.20 -2.78
CA ALA A 99 -4.34 5.24 -2.59
C ALA A 99 -4.70 6.54 -3.34
N GLU A 100 -5.20 6.43 -4.57
CA GLU A 100 -5.69 7.57 -5.36
C GLU A 100 -6.84 8.29 -4.64
N ASP A 101 -7.88 7.57 -4.21
CA ASP A 101 -9.01 8.12 -3.46
C ASP A 101 -8.55 8.85 -2.17
N ARG A 102 -7.53 8.32 -1.50
CA ARG A 102 -6.98 8.95 -0.29
C ARG A 102 -6.22 10.24 -0.60
N LEU A 103 -5.45 10.25 -1.69
CA LEU A 103 -4.73 11.44 -2.14
C LEU A 103 -5.68 12.56 -2.58
N GLU A 104 -6.76 12.22 -3.29
CA GLU A 104 -7.80 13.18 -3.69
C GLU A 104 -8.47 13.82 -2.46
N LYS A 105 -8.92 13.00 -1.50
CA LYS A 105 -9.53 13.49 -0.25
C LYS A 105 -8.60 14.41 0.54
N ILE A 106 -7.31 14.07 0.63
CA ILE A 106 -6.31 14.91 1.31
C ILE A 106 -6.05 16.20 0.51
N GLY A 107 -6.04 16.11 -0.84
CA GLY A 107 -5.89 17.26 -1.72
C GLY A 107 -7.03 18.26 -1.56
N GLU A 108 -8.26 17.78 -1.50
CA GLU A 108 -9.46 18.60 -1.23
C GLU A 108 -9.38 19.29 0.13
N LEU A 109 -9.00 18.58 1.18
CA LEU A 109 -8.84 19.17 2.53
C LEU A 109 -7.77 20.27 2.54
N LYS A 110 -6.66 20.10 1.81
CA LYS A 110 -5.61 21.13 1.71
C LYS A 110 -6.04 22.35 0.89
N SER A 111 -6.97 22.21 -0.05
CA SER A 111 -7.50 23.35 -0.81
C SER A 111 -8.38 24.28 0.04
N PHE A 112 -8.97 23.78 1.13
CA PHE A 112 -9.69 24.58 2.12
C PHE A 112 -8.79 25.27 3.13
N TYR A 113 -7.51 24.87 3.25
CA TYR A 113 -6.55 25.42 4.19
C TYR A 113 -5.34 25.96 3.42
N LEU A 114 -5.52 27.14 2.79
CA LEU A 114 -4.42 28.00 2.39
C LEU A 114 -4.24 29.08 3.47
N PRO A 115 -3.39 28.86 4.49
CA PRO A 115 -2.85 29.98 5.23
C PRO A 115 -1.90 30.71 4.29
N ASP A 116 -1.98 32.05 4.32
CA ASP A 116 -1.13 33.00 3.67
C ASP A 116 0.28 32.49 3.37
N LYS A 117 0.75 32.68 2.14
CA LYS A 117 2.12 32.40 1.71
C LYS A 117 3.14 33.07 2.61
N LYS A 118 3.46 32.49 3.76
CA LYS A 118 4.72 32.80 4.44
C LYS A 118 5.84 32.15 3.66
N THR A 119 6.42 32.91 2.76
CA THR A 119 7.68 32.61 2.07
C THR A 119 8.69 32.08 3.09
N PHE A 120 9.06 30.82 2.98
CA PHE A 120 10.21 30.28 3.69
C PHE A 120 11.45 31.03 3.17
N LYS A 121 11.92 32.01 3.90
CA LYS A 121 13.24 32.59 3.67
C LYS A 121 14.27 31.57 4.11
N ILE A 122 14.90 30.92 3.13
CA ILE A 122 16.13 30.16 3.36
C ILE A 122 17.14 31.17 3.91
N ARG A 123 17.52 31.03 5.17
CA ARG A 123 18.64 31.75 5.74
C ARG A 123 19.90 31.13 5.15
N ASN A 124 20.49 31.83 4.17
CA ASN A 124 21.88 31.61 3.81
C ASN A 124 22.74 32.04 4.97
N ALA A 125 23.45 31.12 5.60
CA ALA A 125 24.59 31.37 6.46
C ALA A 125 25.84 30.94 5.68
#